data_380df0dff58f201196d61198101ee4fe
#
_entry.id   380df0dff58f201196d61198101ee4fe
#
_cell.length_a   1.000
_cell.length_b   1.000
_cell.length_c   1.000
_cell.angle_alpha   90.00
_cell.angle_beta   90.00
_cell.angle_gamma   90.00
#
_symmetry.space_group_name_H-M   'P 1'
#
loop_
_entity.id
_entity.type
_entity.pdbx_description
1 polymer ?
#
loop_
_entity_poly.entity_id
_entity_poly.type
_entity_poly.pdbx_seq_one_letter_code
_entity_poly.pdbx_strand_id
1 'polypeptide(L)'
;MAIENPPNPSRGWRLPASDVSLPEIHGSVAIPHGAGFWRKLFAFAGPGYLVAVGYMDPGNWATDLAGGARYGYTLLSVIMLSNLMAILLQALAARLGIASGRDLAQACRDSYSRTTTIVLWLLCEIAIAACDLAEVVGAAIALNLLFHLPLVWGVLLTAADVLVVLFLQHRGFRYVEALVVGLILAIAGSFAIELWFARPDLTTMTFGFVPRAQILSDPQMLYIAISILGATVMPHNLYLHSSIVQTRKYVDTHESKQEAIRFASIDSAVALMSALFINAAILVMAAAVFHGTAHEDVADIGDAYQLLSPLLGTGAASALFAIALLCSGQNATLTGTLAGQIVMEGFISLRIRPWLRRLITRLVAIVPAIIVIYLYGERGTGSLIILSQVVLSLQLPFAVFPLVMFTSDPHKMGAFVAPRWMQALAWIVAVVILVLNLWLLYQMLVGGAAA
;
A
#
# COMPACT_ATOMS: atom_id res chain seq x y z
N MET A 1 47.88 12.84 5.49
CA MET A 1 46.71 12.26 4.80
C MET A 1 46.43 10.95 5.48
N ALA A 2 45.48 10.94 6.43
CA ALA A 2 45.04 9.69 7.06
C ALA A 2 44.16 8.96 6.05
N ILE A 3 44.57 7.75 5.68
CA ILE A 3 43.74 6.84 4.88
C ILE A 3 42.60 6.44 5.80
N GLU A 4 41.40 7.06 5.63
CA GLU A 4 40.20 6.58 6.25
C GLU A 4 39.95 5.16 5.74
N ASN A 5 40.10 4.19 6.62
CA ASN A 5 39.67 2.83 6.34
C ASN A 5 38.19 2.83 5.89
N PRO A 6 37.87 2.13 4.79
CA PRO A 6 36.46 2.03 4.38
C PRO A 6 35.64 1.49 5.55
N PRO A 7 34.44 2.02 5.80
CA PRO A 7 33.61 1.60 6.92
C PRO A 7 33.39 0.09 6.85
N ASN A 8 33.70 -0.59 7.95
CA ASN A 8 33.54 -2.03 8.08
C ASN A 8 32.06 -2.40 7.80
N PRO A 9 31.73 -3.13 6.73
CA PRO A 9 30.36 -3.37 6.29
C PRO A 9 29.50 -4.20 7.26
N SER A 10 30.10 -4.73 8.34
CA SER A 10 29.40 -5.48 9.40
C SER A 10 29.09 -4.63 10.65
N ARG A 11 29.46 -3.35 10.68
CA ARG A 11 29.30 -2.51 11.88
C ARG A 11 27.81 -2.32 12.19
N GLY A 12 27.33 -2.90 13.31
CA GLY A 12 25.95 -2.84 13.78
C GLY A 12 24.99 -3.91 13.23
N TRP A 13 25.42 -4.74 12.29
CA TRP A 13 24.66 -5.86 11.72
C TRP A 13 25.24 -7.20 12.18
N ARG A 14 24.40 -8.17 12.48
CA ARG A 14 24.83 -9.52 12.89
C ARG A 14 25.47 -10.28 11.73
N LEU A 15 24.96 -10.09 10.51
CA LEU A 15 25.45 -10.73 9.29
C LEU A 15 26.04 -9.68 8.33
N PRO A 16 27.03 -10.04 7.50
CA PRO A 16 27.51 -9.18 6.43
C PRO A 16 26.38 -8.91 5.42
N ALA A 17 26.53 -7.85 4.61
CA ALA A 17 25.62 -7.58 3.52
C ALA A 17 25.58 -8.76 2.54
N SER A 18 24.39 -9.17 2.18
CA SER A 18 24.17 -10.17 1.14
C SER A 18 23.99 -9.50 -0.22
N ASP A 19 23.73 -10.33 -1.24
CA ASP A 19 23.31 -9.86 -2.56
C ASP A 19 22.07 -8.97 -2.47
N VAL A 20 22.01 -7.95 -3.32
CA VAL A 20 20.87 -7.02 -3.39
C VAL A 20 19.61 -7.74 -3.87
N SER A 21 18.46 -7.30 -3.36
CA SER A 21 17.16 -7.72 -3.90
C SER A 21 16.93 -7.05 -5.25
N LEU A 22 16.24 -7.74 -6.17
CA LEU A 22 15.97 -7.27 -7.53
C LEU A 22 17.25 -6.82 -8.27
N PRO A 23 18.29 -7.66 -8.40
CA PRO A 23 19.57 -7.26 -8.97
C PRO A 23 19.46 -6.74 -10.42
N GLU A 24 18.44 -7.17 -11.16
CA GLU A 24 18.18 -6.77 -12.55
C GLU A 24 17.79 -5.29 -12.71
N ILE A 25 17.24 -4.67 -11.66
CA ILE A 25 16.84 -3.25 -11.68
C ILE A 25 17.66 -2.38 -10.73
N HIS A 26 18.52 -2.97 -9.91
CA HIS A 26 19.37 -2.22 -8.99
C HIS A 26 20.33 -1.27 -9.74
N GLY A 27 20.31 0.04 -9.37
CA GLY A 27 21.12 1.06 -10.02
C GLY A 27 20.87 1.25 -11.52
N SER A 28 19.69 0.83 -12.03
CA SER A 28 19.36 0.89 -13.46
C SER A 28 18.97 2.28 -13.95
N VAL A 29 18.54 3.19 -13.05
CA VAL A 29 18.10 4.54 -13.39
C VAL A 29 19.19 5.56 -13.06
N ALA A 30 19.80 6.14 -14.10
CA ALA A 30 20.87 7.14 -13.95
C ALA A 30 20.31 8.47 -13.43
N ILE A 31 21.00 9.05 -12.44
CA ILE A 31 20.70 10.39 -11.92
C ILE A 31 21.66 11.40 -12.58
N PRO A 32 21.17 12.47 -13.21
CA PRO A 32 22.04 13.44 -13.88
C PRO A 32 22.83 14.26 -12.87
N HIS A 33 24.17 14.20 -12.97
CA HIS A 33 25.07 15.01 -12.15
C HIS A 33 25.01 16.50 -12.57
N GLY A 34 25.07 17.40 -11.59
CA GLY A 34 25.08 18.85 -11.86
C GLY A 34 23.76 19.44 -12.41
N ALA A 35 22.70 18.64 -12.51
CA ALA A 35 21.39 19.12 -12.96
C ALA A 35 20.70 19.99 -11.91
N GLY A 36 19.84 20.90 -12.36
CA GLY A 36 18.98 21.69 -11.47
C GLY A 36 17.93 20.85 -10.73
N PHE A 37 17.32 21.44 -9.69
CA PHE A 37 16.37 20.78 -8.78
C PHE A 37 15.28 19.97 -9.49
N TRP A 38 14.56 20.57 -10.43
CA TRP A 38 13.45 19.90 -11.13
C TRP A 38 13.88 18.68 -11.94
N ARG A 39 15.01 18.81 -12.65
CA ARG A 39 15.55 17.68 -13.44
C ARG A 39 15.98 16.51 -12.57
N LYS A 40 16.54 16.79 -11.39
CA LYS A 40 16.88 15.76 -10.41
C LYS A 40 15.61 15.15 -9.80
N LEU A 41 14.62 15.99 -9.42
CA LEU A 41 13.35 15.53 -8.87
C LEU A 41 12.67 14.54 -9.82
N PHE A 42 12.56 14.87 -11.11
CA PHE A 42 11.99 13.96 -12.11
C PHE A 42 12.84 12.70 -12.35
N ALA A 43 14.15 12.76 -12.15
CA ALA A 43 15.00 11.57 -12.23
C ALA A 43 14.83 10.63 -11.03
N PHE A 44 14.58 11.20 -9.84
CA PHE A 44 14.26 10.42 -8.64
C PHE A 44 12.79 9.96 -8.62
N ALA A 45 11.87 10.67 -9.24
CA ALA A 45 10.45 10.33 -9.27
C ALA A 45 10.22 8.93 -9.87
N GLY A 46 9.35 8.17 -9.20
CA GLY A 46 8.93 6.83 -9.61
C GLY A 46 8.77 5.86 -8.44
N PRO A 47 9.76 5.61 -7.58
CA PRO A 47 9.60 4.72 -6.43
C PRO A 47 8.43 5.11 -5.53
N GLY A 48 8.26 6.40 -5.22
CA GLY A 48 7.14 6.89 -4.45
C GLY A 48 5.79 6.64 -5.13
N TYR A 49 5.69 6.82 -6.44
CA TYR A 49 4.47 6.51 -7.19
C TYR A 49 4.17 5.02 -7.23
N LEU A 50 5.19 4.16 -7.41
CA LEU A 50 5.02 2.71 -7.31
C LEU A 50 4.48 2.28 -5.94
N VAL A 51 4.97 2.88 -4.87
CA VAL A 51 4.47 2.62 -3.52
C VAL A 51 3.05 3.17 -3.35
N ALA A 52 2.78 4.39 -3.82
CA ALA A 52 1.47 5.04 -3.69
C ALA A 52 0.33 4.27 -4.36
N VAL A 53 0.64 3.46 -5.37
CA VAL A 53 -0.34 2.57 -6.02
C VAL A 53 -0.98 1.59 -5.04
N GLY A 54 -0.21 1.00 -4.14
CA GLY A 54 -0.76 0.13 -3.13
C GLY A 54 -1.78 0.82 -2.22
N TYR A 55 -1.66 2.13 -2.06
CA TYR A 55 -2.60 2.95 -1.28
C TYR A 55 -3.90 3.30 -2.00
N MET A 56 -4.12 2.76 -3.19
CA MET A 56 -5.31 3.00 -4.02
C MET A 56 -5.85 1.67 -4.58
N ASP A 57 -5.53 0.56 -3.94
CA ASP A 57 -5.94 -0.79 -4.33
C ASP A 57 -7.45 -1.04 -4.07
N PRO A 58 -8.02 -2.13 -4.57
CA PRO A 58 -9.41 -2.47 -4.30
C PRO A 58 -9.76 -2.63 -2.81
N GLY A 59 -8.76 -2.90 -1.94
CA GLY A 59 -8.92 -2.93 -0.50
C GLY A 59 -9.28 -1.56 0.08
N ASN A 60 -8.56 -0.52 -0.34
CA ASN A 60 -8.90 0.87 0.00
C ASN A 60 -10.30 1.23 -0.51
N TRP A 61 -10.67 0.82 -1.73
CA TRP A 61 -11.99 1.08 -2.28
C TRP A 61 -13.12 0.51 -1.41
N ALA A 62 -13.03 -0.76 -1.02
CA ALA A 62 -14.05 -1.40 -0.20
C ALA A 62 -14.18 -0.75 1.18
N THR A 63 -13.05 -0.41 1.82
CA THR A 63 -13.05 0.21 3.15
C THR A 63 -13.55 1.65 3.13
N ASP A 64 -13.16 2.43 2.12
CA ASP A 64 -13.56 3.83 1.98
C ASP A 64 -15.03 3.94 1.57
N LEU A 65 -15.50 3.05 0.69
CA LEU A 65 -16.91 2.94 0.29
C LEU A 65 -17.81 2.61 1.50
N ALA A 66 -17.48 1.53 2.23
CA ALA A 66 -18.24 1.13 3.42
C ALA A 66 -18.19 2.20 4.51
N GLY A 67 -17.04 2.83 4.71
CA GLY A 67 -16.84 3.91 5.66
C GLY A 67 -17.67 5.15 5.32
N GLY A 68 -17.68 5.57 4.05
CA GLY A 68 -18.44 6.71 3.55
C GLY A 68 -19.94 6.47 3.58
N ALA A 69 -20.40 5.34 3.09
CA ALA A 69 -21.83 4.99 3.06
C ALA A 69 -22.42 4.95 4.48
N ARG A 70 -21.77 4.27 5.41
CA ARG A 70 -22.30 4.03 6.75
C ARG A 70 -22.08 5.20 7.71
N TYR A 71 -20.92 5.86 7.67
CA TYR A 71 -20.52 6.86 8.67
C TYR A 71 -20.35 8.28 8.11
N GLY A 72 -20.75 8.49 6.87
CA GLY A 72 -20.63 9.77 6.19
C GLY A 72 -19.15 10.21 6.13
N TYR A 73 -18.87 11.46 6.40
CA TYR A 73 -17.51 12.00 6.32
C TYR A 73 -16.64 11.72 7.55
N THR A 74 -17.13 11.01 8.58
CA THR A 74 -16.43 10.87 9.87
C THR A 74 -15.07 10.19 9.75
N LEU A 75 -14.92 9.22 8.85
CA LEU A 75 -13.68 8.47 8.67
C LEU A 75 -12.65 9.15 7.75
N LEU A 76 -12.93 10.35 7.21
CA LEU A 76 -11.90 11.17 6.52
C LEU A 76 -10.71 11.47 7.42
N SER A 77 -10.95 11.66 8.72
CA SER A 77 -9.88 11.84 9.71
C SER A 77 -8.96 10.62 9.80
N VAL A 78 -9.50 9.42 9.65
CA VAL A 78 -8.72 8.17 9.66
C VAL A 78 -7.89 8.06 8.39
N ILE A 79 -8.47 8.30 7.21
CA ILE A 79 -7.74 8.33 5.92
C ILE A 79 -6.58 9.31 6.00
N MET A 80 -6.83 10.53 6.48
CA MET A 80 -5.79 11.57 6.60
C MET A 80 -4.67 11.15 7.55
N LEU A 81 -5.02 10.69 8.77
CA LEU A 81 -4.03 10.29 9.76
C LEU A 81 -3.22 9.08 9.29
N SER A 82 -3.87 8.07 8.73
CA SER A 82 -3.21 6.88 8.16
C SER A 82 -2.23 7.26 7.05
N ASN A 83 -2.63 8.19 6.17
CA ASN A 83 -1.74 8.65 5.11
C ASN A 83 -0.54 9.47 5.63
N LEU A 84 -0.72 10.30 6.66
CA LEU A 84 0.39 11.01 7.31
C LEU A 84 1.36 10.03 8.00
N MET A 85 0.83 8.98 8.64
CA MET A 85 1.64 7.90 9.19
C MET A 85 2.42 7.19 8.08
N ALA A 86 1.77 6.91 6.95
CA ALA A 86 2.39 6.29 5.79
C ALA A 86 3.53 7.15 5.23
N ILE A 87 3.35 8.46 5.04
CA ILE A 87 4.39 9.38 4.56
C ILE A 87 5.62 9.31 5.48
N LEU A 88 5.42 9.33 6.79
CA LEU A 88 6.52 9.22 7.75
C LEU A 88 7.26 7.89 7.63
N LEU A 89 6.53 6.77 7.62
CA LEU A 89 7.11 5.43 7.56
C LEU A 89 7.80 5.16 6.22
N GLN A 90 7.24 5.65 5.11
CA GLN A 90 7.86 5.52 3.79
C GLN A 90 9.14 6.36 3.68
N ALA A 91 9.19 7.53 4.29
CA ALA A 91 10.42 8.32 4.37
C ALA A 91 11.53 7.59 5.17
N LEU A 92 11.15 6.85 6.23
CA LEU A 92 12.09 6.00 6.98
C LEU A 92 12.52 4.78 6.16
N ALA A 93 11.62 4.13 5.42
CA ALA A 93 11.94 3.00 4.55
C ALA A 93 12.93 3.40 3.44
N ALA A 94 12.69 4.52 2.78
CA ALA A 94 13.61 5.07 1.79
C ALA A 94 14.98 5.41 2.40
N ARG A 95 14.98 6.04 3.58
CA ARG A 95 16.21 6.35 4.34
C ARG A 95 17.00 5.08 4.67
N LEU A 96 16.33 4.01 5.14
CA LEU A 96 16.97 2.73 5.42
C LEU A 96 17.64 2.17 4.18
N GLY A 97 16.92 2.07 3.06
CA GLY A 97 17.43 1.51 1.80
C GLY A 97 18.65 2.27 1.28
N ILE A 98 18.59 3.59 1.22
CA ILE A 98 19.66 4.44 0.68
C ILE A 98 20.88 4.47 1.60
N ALA A 99 20.67 4.60 2.91
CA ALA A 99 21.78 4.74 3.86
C ALA A 99 22.53 3.45 4.09
N SER A 100 21.81 2.33 4.31
CA SER A 100 22.41 1.04 4.65
C SER A 100 22.75 0.16 3.45
N GLY A 101 22.16 0.43 2.27
CA GLY A 101 22.24 -0.45 1.10
C GLY A 101 21.50 -1.78 1.32
N ARG A 102 20.61 -1.85 2.33
CA ARG A 102 19.76 -3.01 2.64
C ARG A 102 18.28 -2.61 2.56
N ASP A 103 17.47 -3.44 1.96
CA ASP A 103 16.02 -3.31 2.15
C ASP A 103 15.61 -3.78 3.56
N LEU A 104 14.36 -3.52 3.96
CA LEU A 104 13.88 -3.84 5.31
C LEU A 104 13.89 -5.35 5.59
N ALA A 105 13.65 -6.21 4.59
CA ALA A 105 13.68 -7.66 4.75
C ALA A 105 15.10 -8.17 5.01
N GLN A 106 16.07 -7.66 4.24
CA GLN A 106 17.49 -7.91 4.45
C GLN A 106 17.94 -7.40 5.81
N ALA A 107 17.52 -6.21 6.20
CA ALA A 107 17.84 -5.61 7.48
C ALA A 107 17.33 -6.48 8.65
N CYS A 108 16.12 -7.03 8.55
CA CYS A 108 15.57 -7.98 9.52
C CYS A 108 16.38 -9.26 9.57
N ARG A 109 16.69 -9.88 8.42
CA ARG A 109 17.51 -11.09 8.35
C ARG A 109 18.89 -10.88 8.95
N ASP A 110 19.53 -9.76 8.63
CA ASP A 110 20.89 -9.47 9.07
C ASP A 110 20.99 -9.02 10.53
N SER A 111 19.85 -8.73 11.18
CA SER A 111 19.76 -8.32 12.59
C SER A 111 19.24 -9.41 13.51
N TYR A 112 18.21 -10.14 13.12
CA TYR A 112 17.49 -11.07 13.98
C TYR A 112 17.98 -12.52 13.88
N SER A 113 17.55 -13.37 14.80
CA SER A 113 17.79 -14.81 14.75
C SER A 113 17.07 -15.43 13.53
N ARG A 114 17.53 -16.59 13.07
CA ARG A 114 16.92 -17.33 11.95
C ARG A 114 15.43 -17.61 12.20
N THR A 115 15.07 -18.00 13.42
CA THR A 115 13.67 -18.27 13.80
C THR A 115 12.82 -17.02 13.69
N THR A 116 13.27 -15.91 14.28
CA THR A 116 12.56 -14.61 14.18
C THR A 116 12.41 -14.16 12.73
N THR A 117 13.45 -14.32 11.94
CA THR A 117 13.44 -13.98 10.50
C THR A 117 12.38 -14.79 9.74
N ILE A 118 12.28 -16.09 9.99
CA ILE A 118 11.28 -16.96 9.37
C ILE A 118 9.86 -16.57 9.80
N VAL A 119 9.66 -16.27 11.08
CA VAL A 119 8.34 -15.82 11.58
C VAL A 119 7.93 -14.51 10.92
N LEU A 120 8.83 -13.51 10.85
CA LEU A 120 8.55 -12.24 10.19
C LEU A 120 8.26 -12.42 8.70
N TRP A 121 8.99 -13.31 8.03
CA TRP A 121 8.74 -13.67 6.65
C TRP A 121 7.34 -14.27 6.45
N LEU A 122 6.96 -15.27 7.24
CA LEU A 122 5.64 -15.89 7.16
C LEU A 122 4.50 -14.90 7.41
N LEU A 123 4.64 -14.04 8.41
CA LEU A 123 3.66 -12.98 8.69
C LEU A 123 3.53 -12.00 7.50
N CYS A 124 4.65 -11.65 6.85
CA CYS A 124 4.64 -10.81 5.68
C CYS A 124 4.01 -11.50 4.47
N GLU A 125 4.27 -12.80 4.26
CA GLU A 125 3.64 -13.57 3.16
C GLU A 125 2.12 -13.70 3.35
N ILE A 126 1.64 -13.85 4.60
CA ILE A 126 0.20 -13.82 4.91
C ILE A 126 -0.41 -12.46 4.53
N ALA A 127 0.25 -11.36 4.86
CA ALA A 127 -0.21 -10.03 4.48
C ALA A 127 -0.22 -9.83 2.96
N ILE A 128 0.82 -10.29 2.25
CA ILE A 128 0.86 -10.22 0.77
C ILE A 128 -0.28 -11.05 0.17
N ALA A 129 -0.54 -12.26 0.68
CA ALA A 129 -1.63 -13.10 0.22
C ALA A 129 -3.00 -12.46 0.45
N ALA A 130 -3.19 -11.78 1.60
CA ALA A 130 -4.41 -11.03 1.88
C ALA A 130 -4.58 -9.82 0.94
N CYS A 131 -3.49 -9.12 0.58
CA CYS A 131 -3.52 -8.05 -0.41
C CYS A 131 -3.86 -8.60 -1.81
N ASP A 132 -3.19 -9.68 -2.22
CA ASP A 132 -3.45 -10.35 -3.51
C ASP A 132 -4.91 -10.82 -3.62
N LEU A 133 -5.53 -11.23 -2.50
CA LEU A 133 -6.95 -11.59 -2.46
C LEU A 133 -7.85 -10.40 -2.82
N ALA A 134 -7.60 -9.22 -2.21
CA ALA A 134 -8.35 -8.01 -2.52
C ALA A 134 -8.17 -7.59 -3.99
N GLU A 135 -6.94 -7.70 -4.52
CA GLU A 135 -6.63 -7.40 -5.93
C GLU A 135 -7.39 -8.33 -6.90
N VAL A 136 -7.36 -9.65 -6.63
CA VAL A 136 -8.04 -10.68 -7.45
C VAL A 136 -9.53 -10.45 -7.48
N VAL A 137 -10.14 -10.25 -6.30
CA VAL A 137 -11.58 -10.03 -6.18
C VAL A 137 -11.98 -8.70 -6.79
N GLY A 138 -11.25 -7.62 -6.50
CA GLY A 138 -11.53 -6.29 -7.06
C GLY A 138 -11.43 -6.23 -8.58
N ALA A 139 -10.38 -6.84 -9.16
CA ALA A 139 -10.24 -6.93 -10.61
C ALA A 139 -11.33 -7.80 -11.24
N ALA A 140 -11.72 -8.90 -10.59
CA ALA A 140 -12.82 -9.74 -11.07
C ALA A 140 -14.16 -9.00 -11.04
N ILE A 141 -14.44 -8.21 -9.99
CA ILE A 141 -15.60 -7.34 -9.92
C ILE A 141 -15.56 -6.33 -11.06
N ALA A 142 -14.45 -5.64 -11.30
CA ALA A 142 -14.35 -4.67 -12.40
C ALA A 142 -14.61 -5.32 -13.77
N LEU A 143 -14.09 -6.52 -14.01
CA LEU A 143 -14.36 -7.27 -15.26
C LEU A 143 -15.83 -7.70 -15.38
N ASN A 144 -16.45 -8.10 -14.26
CA ASN A 144 -17.89 -8.40 -14.25
C ASN A 144 -18.72 -7.17 -14.59
N LEU A 145 -18.41 -6.03 -13.96
CA LEU A 145 -19.15 -4.78 -14.16
C LEU A 145 -19.02 -4.21 -15.59
N LEU A 146 -17.83 -4.31 -16.19
CA LEU A 146 -17.58 -3.78 -17.54
C LEU A 146 -18.02 -4.72 -18.65
N PHE A 147 -17.81 -6.03 -18.48
CA PHE A 147 -17.95 -7.02 -19.54
C PHE A 147 -18.99 -8.11 -19.24
N HIS A 148 -19.68 -8.01 -18.08
CA HIS A 148 -20.64 -9.02 -17.62
C HIS A 148 -20.03 -10.44 -17.50
N LEU A 149 -18.74 -10.53 -17.26
CA LEU A 149 -18.05 -11.79 -17.02
C LEU A 149 -18.42 -12.34 -15.64
N PRO A 150 -18.87 -13.59 -15.49
CA PRO A 150 -19.09 -14.19 -14.17
C PRO A 150 -17.83 -14.08 -13.30
N LEU A 151 -17.98 -13.74 -12.00
CA LEU A 151 -16.85 -13.46 -11.10
C LEU A 151 -15.80 -14.54 -11.09
N VAL A 152 -16.20 -15.82 -11.12
CA VAL A 152 -15.26 -16.96 -11.16
C VAL A 152 -14.33 -16.88 -12.38
N TRP A 153 -14.84 -16.54 -13.57
CA TRP A 153 -14.01 -16.35 -14.75
C TRP A 153 -13.15 -15.11 -14.66
N GLY A 154 -13.67 -14.04 -14.07
CA GLY A 154 -12.90 -12.83 -13.77
C GLY A 154 -11.70 -13.17 -12.86
N VAL A 155 -11.92 -13.89 -11.76
CA VAL A 155 -10.88 -14.38 -10.84
C VAL A 155 -9.82 -15.21 -11.57
N LEU A 156 -10.23 -16.16 -12.41
CA LEU A 156 -9.28 -16.98 -13.18
C LEU A 156 -8.50 -16.15 -14.21
N LEU A 157 -9.14 -15.16 -14.84
CA LEU A 157 -8.49 -14.29 -15.82
C LEU A 157 -7.42 -13.39 -15.18
N THR A 158 -7.59 -13.00 -13.91
CA THR A 158 -6.55 -12.21 -13.21
C THR A 158 -5.22 -12.96 -13.07
N ALA A 159 -5.21 -14.29 -13.19
CA ALA A 159 -3.95 -15.03 -13.25
C ALA A 159 -3.10 -14.70 -14.49
N ALA A 160 -3.74 -14.22 -15.58
CA ALA A 160 -3.04 -13.83 -16.80
C ALA A 160 -2.37 -12.45 -16.72
N ASP A 161 -2.71 -11.60 -15.76
CA ASP A 161 -2.10 -10.28 -15.56
C ASP A 161 -0.59 -10.36 -15.27
N VAL A 162 -0.14 -11.48 -14.70
CA VAL A 162 1.29 -11.82 -14.54
C VAL A 162 2.07 -11.66 -15.85
N LEU A 163 1.48 -12.05 -16.98
CA LEU A 163 2.14 -11.97 -18.29
C LEU A 163 2.37 -10.52 -18.71
N VAL A 164 1.44 -9.61 -18.39
CA VAL A 164 1.57 -8.18 -18.67
C VAL A 164 2.70 -7.57 -17.85
N VAL A 165 2.77 -7.92 -16.56
CA VAL A 165 3.84 -7.45 -15.66
C VAL A 165 5.21 -7.88 -16.18
N LEU A 166 5.36 -9.16 -16.54
CA LEU A 166 6.62 -9.71 -17.05
C LEU A 166 7.03 -9.04 -18.37
N PHE A 167 6.08 -8.83 -19.28
CA PHE A 167 6.36 -8.17 -20.53
C PHE A 167 6.88 -6.73 -20.33
N LEU A 168 6.29 -5.99 -19.41
CA LEU A 168 6.70 -4.62 -19.10
C LEU A 168 8.06 -4.55 -18.43
N GLN A 169 8.36 -5.47 -17.50
CA GLN A 169 9.67 -5.55 -16.85
C GLN A 169 10.81 -5.73 -17.86
N HIS A 170 10.60 -6.52 -18.92
CA HIS A 170 11.58 -6.69 -20.00
C HIS A 170 11.83 -5.41 -20.82
N ARG A 171 10.88 -4.47 -20.87
CA ARG A 171 11.04 -3.20 -21.60
C ARG A 171 11.83 -2.14 -20.83
N GLY A 172 12.01 -2.31 -19.53
CA GLY A 172 12.72 -1.40 -18.64
C GLY A 172 11.84 -0.77 -17.57
N PHE A 173 12.41 -0.51 -16.43
CA PHE A 173 11.70 -0.09 -15.22
C PHE A 173 10.93 1.24 -15.38
N ARG A 174 11.44 2.17 -16.17
CA ARG A 174 10.76 3.46 -16.49
C ARG A 174 9.41 3.29 -17.21
N TYR A 175 9.24 2.24 -17.99
CA TYR A 175 7.94 1.97 -18.64
C TYR A 175 6.90 1.50 -17.61
N VAL A 176 7.33 0.73 -16.61
CA VAL A 176 6.47 0.35 -15.47
C VAL A 176 6.04 1.59 -14.70
N GLU A 177 6.99 2.47 -14.34
CA GLU A 177 6.68 3.74 -13.65
C GLU A 177 5.72 4.62 -14.45
N ALA A 178 5.91 4.75 -15.77
CA ALA A 178 5.04 5.55 -16.63
C ALA A 178 3.62 4.98 -16.73
N LEU A 179 3.49 3.65 -16.85
CA LEU A 179 2.19 2.99 -16.84
C LEU A 179 1.45 3.26 -15.53
N VAL A 180 2.14 3.09 -14.40
CA VAL A 180 1.61 3.34 -13.06
C VAL A 180 1.05 4.76 -12.94
N VAL A 181 1.83 5.77 -13.32
CA VAL A 181 1.38 7.17 -13.30
C VAL A 181 0.16 7.38 -14.20
N GLY A 182 0.15 6.78 -15.40
CA GLY A 182 -0.98 6.87 -16.32
C GLY A 182 -2.28 6.29 -15.72
N LEU A 183 -2.18 5.14 -15.05
CA LEU A 183 -3.33 4.52 -14.38
C LEU A 183 -3.80 5.34 -13.16
N ILE A 184 -2.88 5.92 -12.37
CA ILE A 184 -3.23 6.85 -11.28
C ILE A 184 -4.01 8.05 -11.82
N LEU A 185 -3.56 8.64 -12.92
CA LEU A 185 -4.25 9.77 -13.55
C LEU A 185 -5.63 9.40 -14.05
N ALA A 186 -5.80 8.18 -14.58
CA ALA A 186 -7.12 7.67 -14.99
C ALA A 186 -8.06 7.53 -13.80
N ILE A 187 -7.59 6.97 -12.67
CA ILE A 187 -8.36 6.85 -11.43
C ILE A 187 -8.75 8.24 -10.91
N ALA A 188 -7.78 9.13 -10.77
CA ALA A 188 -8.02 10.48 -10.27
C ALA A 188 -8.99 11.26 -11.15
N GLY A 189 -8.87 11.14 -12.47
CA GLY A 189 -9.78 11.75 -13.44
C GLY A 189 -11.22 11.24 -13.32
N SER A 190 -11.40 9.92 -13.16
CA SER A 190 -12.70 9.29 -12.96
C SER A 190 -13.38 9.83 -11.69
N PHE A 191 -12.67 9.81 -10.55
CA PHE A 191 -13.23 10.33 -9.30
C PHE A 191 -13.47 11.85 -9.30
N ALA A 192 -12.64 12.62 -9.98
CA ALA A 192 -12.89 14.05 -10.13
C ALA A 192 -14.23 14.32 -10.84
N ILE A 193 -14.53 13.54 -11.88
CA ILE A 193 -15.81 13.62 -12.60
C ILE A 193 -16.97 13.15 -11.73
N GLU A 194 -16.82 12.03 -11.00
CA GLU A 194 -17.85 11.52 -10.08
C GLU A 194 -18.18 12.49 -8.96
N LEU A 195 -17.16 13.11 -8.34
CA LEU A 195 -17.36 14.15 -7.31
C LEU A 195 -18.06 15.40 -7.86
N TRP A 196 -17.78 15.77 -9.11
CA TRP A 196 -18.49 16.87 -9.77
C TRP A 196 -19.99 16.61 -9.85
N PHE A 197 -20.40 15.36 -10.11
CA PHE A 197 -21.81 14.98 -10.14
C PHE A 197 -22.39 14.78 -8.73
N ALA A 198 -21.63 14.22 -7.79
CA ALA A 198 -22.07 13.94 -6.43
C ALA A 198 -22.34 15.21 -5.59
N ARG A 199 -21.69 16.33 -5.92
CA ARG A 199 -21.85 17.65 -5.25
C ARG A 199 -21.84 17.54 -3.72
N PRO A 200 -20.75 17.04 -3.11
CA PRO A 200 -20.67 16.87 -1.67
C PRO A 200 -20.86 18.19 -0.91
N ASP A 201 -21.41 18.12 0.31
CA ASP A 201 -21.43 19.28 1.21
C ASP A 201 -20.01 19.54 1.75
N LEU A 202 -19.38 20.57 1.21
CA LEU A 202 -18.00 20.95 1.55
C LEU A 202 -17.85 21.35 3.03
N THR A 203 -18.91 21.88 3.65
CA THR A 203 -18.87 22.30 5.06
C THR A 203 -18.78 21.05 5.96
N THR A 204 -19.69 20.12 5.79
CA THR A 204 -19.70 18.86 6.57
C THR A 204 -18.46 18.02 6.28
N MET A 205 -18.00 18.00 5.02
CA MET A 205 -16.77 17.30 4.61
C MET A 205 -15.54 17.83 5.36
N THR A 206 -15.36 19.15 5.49
CA THR A 206 -14.21 19.71 6.22
C THR A 206 -14.19 19.34 7.70
N PHE A 207 -15.35 19.25 8.34
CA PHE A 207 -15.45 18.74 9.72
C PHE A 207 -15.16 17.24 9.84
N GLY A 208 -15.27 16.47 8.76
CA GLY A 208 -14.92 15.05 8.71
C GLY A 208 -13.42 14.78 8.91
N PHE A 209 -12.56 15.76 8.67
CA PHE A 209 -11.11 15.65 8.95
C PHE A 209 -10.75 15.79 10.44
N VAL A 210 -11.71 16.15 11.30
CA VAL A 210 -11.50 16.25 12.75
C VAL A 210 -11.78 14.89 13.39
N PRO A 211 -10.80 14.25 14.06
CA PRO A 211 -11.00 12.97 14.71
C PRO A 211 -12.10 13.02 15.79
N ARG A 212 -12.98 12.03 15.79
CA ARG A 212 -14.06 11.91 16.77
C ARG A 212 -13.84 10.70 17.69
N ALA A 213 -14.11 10.86 18.97
CA ALA A 213 -13.97 9.79 19.97
C ALA A 213 -14.88 8.57 19.66
N GLN A 214 -15.98 8.79 18.95
CA GLN A 214 -16.90 7.75 18.52
C GLN A 214 -16.21 6.64 17.71
N ILE A 215 -15.16 6.97 16.95
CA ILE A 215 -14.38 5.98 16.17
C ILE A 215 -13.82 4.87 17.05
N LEU A 216 -13.47 5.20 18.31
CA LEU A 216 -12.90 4.23 19.27
C LEU A 216 -13.95 3.50 20.10
N SER A 217 -15.15 4.06 20.24
CA SER A 217 -16.21 3.52 21.10
C SER A 217 -17.21 2.63 20.37
N ASP A 218 -17.37 2.84 19.04
CA ASP A 218 -18.24 2.01 18.20
C ASP A 218 -17.40 0.86 17.58
N PRO A 219 -17.68 -0.42 17.93
CA PRO A 219 -16.89 -1.56 17.44
C PRO A 219 -16.88 -1.70 15.92
N GLN A 220 -17.99 -1.40 15.26
CA GLN A 220 -18.10 -1.53 13.79
C GLN A 220 -17.36 -0.39 13.08
N MET A 221 -17.48 0.84 13.61
CA MET A 221 -16.73 1.98 13.11
C MET A 221 -15.23 1.78 13.31
N LEU A 222 -14.80 1.25 14.47
CA LEU A 222 -13.40 0.91 14.73
C LEU A 222 -12.89 -0.17 13.78
N TYR A 223 -13.68 -1.20 13.49
CA TYR A 223 -13.31 -2.26 12.55
C TYR A 223 -13.02 -1.67 11.16
N ILE A 224 -13.89 -0.80 10.64
CA ILE A 224 -13.67 -0.14 9.35
C ILE A 224 -12.48 0.84 9.44
N ALA A 225 -12.33 1.59 10.54
CA ALA A 225 -11.20 2.50 10.73
C ALA A 225 -9.84 1.76 10.71
N ILE A 226 -9.76 0.59 11.35
CA ILE A 226 -8.55 -0.26 11.34
C ILE A 226 -8.35 -0.91 9.97
N SER A 227 -9.42 -1.25 9.26
CA SER A 227 -9.35 -1.72 7.88
C SER A 227 -8.78 -0.64 6.96
N ILE A 228 -9.24 0.62 7.07
CA ILE A 228 -8.68 1.79 6.36
C ILE A 228 -7.20 1.97 6.70
N LEU A 229 -6.82 1.85 7.98
CA LEU A 229 -5.43 1.93 8.40
C LEU A 229 -4.57 0.84 7.73
N GLY A 230 -5.05 -0.41 7.73
CA GLY A 230 -4.37 -1.55 7.11
C GLY A 230 -4.24 -1.42 5.60
N ALA A 231 -5.31 -0.96 4.95
CA ALA A 231 -5.34 -0.66 3.52
C ALA A 231 -4.39 0.48 3.15
N THR A 232 -4.33 1.54 3.97
CA THR A 232 -3.50 2.72 3.71
C THR A 232 -2.03 2.47 4.08
N VAL A 233 -1.72 1.90 5.26
CA VAL A 233 -0.33 1.69 5.70
C VAL A 233 0.05 0.23 5.46
N MET A 234 0.23 -0.14 4.20
CA MET A 234 0.54 -1.51 3.84
C MET A 234 1.95 -1.94 4.29
N PRO A 235 2.08 -3.01 5.09
CA PRO A 235 3.38 -3.43 5.60
C PRO A 235 4.36 -3.84 4.49
N HIS A 236 3.91 -4.56 3.47
CA HIS A 236 4.75 -5.01 2.36
C HIS A 236 5.28 -3.84 1.51
N ASN A 237 4.59 -2.70 1.48
CA ASN A 237 5.07 -1.49 0.80
C ASN A 237 6.27 -0.83 1.52
N LEU A 238 6.48 -1.08 2.82
CA LEU A 238 7.69 -0.64 3.52
C LEU A 238 8.92 -1.43 3.05
N TYR A 239 8.75 -2.74 2.85
CA TYR A 239 9.79 -3.59 2.25
C TYR A 239 10.07 -3.18 0.80
N LEU A 240 9.01 -3.00 0.01
CA LEU A 240 9.08 -2.56 -1.38
C LEU A 240 9.87 -1.26 -1.51
N HIS A 241 9.49 -0.21 -0.79
CA HIS A 241 10.11 1.12 -0.92
C HIS A 241 11.58 1.10 -0.56
N SER A 242 11.95 0.44 0.55
CA SER A 242 13.35 0.33 0.98
C SER A 242 14.25 -0.37 -0.06
N SER A 243 13.68 -1.21 -0.92
CA SER A 243 14.39 -1.85 -2.02
C SER A 243 14.39 -1.00 -3.29
N ILE A 244 13.21 -0.54 -3.78
CA ILE A 244 13.10 0.13 -5.09
C ILE A 244 13.75 1.52 -5.12
N VAL A 245 13.98 2.20 -4.00
CA VAL A 245 14.80 3.43 -3.97
C VAL A 245 16.24 3.17 -4.42
N GLN A 246 16.72 1.94 -4.29
CA GLN A 246 18.06 1.51 -4.73
C GLN A 246 18.16 1.28 -6.25
N THR A 247 17.07 1.42 -6.99
CA THR A 247 17.09 1.46 -8.46
C THR A 247 17.79 2.69 -9.02
N ARG A 248 17.88 3.76 -8.21
CA ARG A 248 18.53 5.02 -8.58
C ARG A 248 20.04 4.90 -8.44
N LYS A 249 20.77 5.22 -9.53
CA LYS A 249 22.24 5.20 -9.54
C LYS A 249 22.77 6.56 -9.13
N TYR A 250 23.24 6.68 -7.90
CA TYR A 250 23.94 7.86 -7.35
C TYR A 250 25.33 7.46 -6.85
N VAL A 251 26.20 8.45 -6.67
CA VAL A 251 27.56 8.21 -6.17
C VAL A 251 27.50 7.86 -4.68
N ASP A 252 28.32 6.89 -4.24
CA ASP A 252 28.38 6.49 -2.82
C ASP A 252 29.19 7.49 -1.97
N THR A 253 28.71 8.74 -1.92
CA THR A 253 29.23 9.80 -1.05
C THR A 253 28.17 10.25 -0.06
N HIS A 254 28.60 10.82 1.06
CA HIS A 254 27.68 11.33 2.07
C HIS A 254 26.66 12.33 1.49
N GLU A 255 27.13 13.29 0.71
CA GLU A 255 26.31 14.32 0.09
C GLU A 255 25.29 13.75 -0.89
N SER A 256 25.71 12.81 -1.77
CA SER A 256 24.82 12.17 -2.72
C SER A 256 23.73 11.31 -2.06
N LYS A 257 24.08 10.58 -0.99
CA LYS A 257 23.08 9.83 -0.20
C LYS A 257 22.10 10.74 0.50
N GLN A 258 22.58 11.86 1.07
CA GLN A 258 21.70 12.84 1.72
C GLN A 258 20.75 13.49 0.71
N GLU A 259 21.23 13.82 -0.47
CA GLU A 259 20.42 14.32 -1.58
C GLU A 259 19.40 13.27 -2.03
N ALA A 260 19.82 12.00 -2.19
CA ALA A 260 18.94 10.89 -2.57
C ALA A 260 17.82 10.67 -1.55
N ILE A 261 18.11 10.67 -0.24
CA ILE A 261 17.12 10.56 0.83
C ILE A 261 16.11 11.72 0.75
N ARG A 262 16.58 12.94 0.51
CA ARG A 262 15.70 14.10 0.39
C ARG A 262 14.75 13.97 -0.80
N PHE A 263 15.25 13.64 -1.98
CA PHE A 263 14.42 13.50 -3.18
C PHE A 263 13.47 12.30 -3.10
N ALA A 264 13.91 11.16 -2.57
CA ALA A 264 13.05 10.00 -2.35
C ALA A 264 11.91 10.30 -1.34
N SER A 265 12.20 11.07 -0.29
CA SER A 265 11.18 11.51 0.67
C SER A 265 10.17 12.49 0.05
N ILE A 266 10.62 13.40 -0.85
CA ILE A 266 9.71 14.30 -1.56
C ILE A 266 8.86 13.52 -2.56
N ASP A 267 9.46 12.61 -3.33
CA ASP A 267 8.75 11.75 -4.30
C ASP A 267 7.64 10.95 -3.62
N SER A 268 7.96 10.26 -2.53
CA SER A 268 6.97 9.47 -1.79
C SER A 268 5.91 10.34 -1.12
N ALA A 269 6.27 11.51 -0.56
CA ALA A 269 5.28 12.40 0.05
C ALA A 269 4.29 12.95 -0.97
N VAL A 270 4.76 13.39 -2.15
CA VAL A 270 3.89 13.89 -3.22
C VAL A 270 2.98 12.79 -3.75
N ALA A 271 3.53 11.60 -3.99
CA ALA A 271 2.77 10.46 -4.49
C ALA A 271 1.69 10.00 -3.48
N LEU A 272 2.04 9.92 -2.19
CA LEU A 272 1.09 9.54 -1.13
C LEU A 272 0.03 10.62 -0.88
N MET A 273 0.37 11.91 -1.02
CA MET A 273 -0.65 12.97 -0.99
C MET A 273 -1.64 12.82 -2.14
N SER A 274 -1.21 12.40 -3.33
CA SER A 274 -2.13 12.09 -4.43
C SER A 274 -3.05 10.91 -4.09
N ALA A 275 -2.52 9.87 -3.44
CA ALA A 275 -3.31 8.74 -2.94
C ALA A 275 -4.33 9.16 -1.87
N LEU A 276 -3.94 10.07 -0.95
CA LEU A 276 -4.87 10.65 0.03
C LEU A 276 -6.09 11.29 -0.65
N PHE A 277 -5.86 12.10 -1.69
CA PHE A 277 -6.97 12.73 -2.40
C PHE A 277 -7.88 11.73 -3.10
N ILE A 278 -7.34 10.65 -3.66
CA ILE A 278 -8.15 9.60 -4.30
C ILE A 278 -8.97 8.83 -3.26
N ASN A 279 -8.38 8.38 -2.15
CA ASN A 279 -9.10 7.69 -1.09
C ASN A 279 -10.16 8.58 -0.43
N ALA A 280 -9.81 9.84 -0.14
CA ALA A 280 -10.77 10.82 0.33
C ALA A 280 -11.92 11.02 -0.68
N ALA A 281 -11.62 11.04 -1.99
CA ALA A 281 -12.64 11.17 -3.04
C ALA A 281 -13.60 9.97 -3.06
N ILE A 282 -13.10 8.73 -2.87
CA ILE A 282 -13.94 7.54 -2.78
C ILE A 282 -14.89 7.64 -1.59
N LEU A 283 -14.35 7.93 -0.39
CA LEU A 283 -15.16 8.06 0.82
C LEU A 283 -16.17 9.21 0.71
N VAL A 284 -15.75 10.37 0.19
CA VAL A 284 -16.61 11.55 0.01
C VAL A 284 -17.73 11.27 -0.99
N MET A 285 -17.44 10.59 -2.10
CA MET A 285 -18.43 10.16 -3.08
C MET A 285 -19.45 9.22 -2.43
N ALA A 286 -18.97 8.20 -1.71
CA ALA A 286 -19.83 7.24 -1.02
C ALA A 286 -20.71 7.92 0.04
N ALA A 287 -20.15 8.84 0.83
CA ALA A 287 -20.88 9.62 1.82
C ALA A 287 -21.96 10.50 1.19
N ALA A 288 -21.64 11.19 0.09
CA ALA A 288 -22.59 12.09 -0.57
C ALA A 288 -23.74 11.36 -1.26
N VAL A 289 -23.51 10.13 -1.74
CA VAL A 289 -24.49 9.37 -2.54
C VAL A 289 -25.31 8.42 -1.69
N PHE A 290 -24.71 7.75 -0.70
CA PHE A 290 -25.34 6.65 0.03
C PHE A 290 -25.74 6.99 1.47
N HIS A 291 -24.96 7.85 2.17
CA HIS A 291 -25.21 8.17 3.57
C HIS A 291 -26.54 8.92 3.76
N GLY A 292 -27.31 8.53 4.78
CA GLY A 292 -28.65 9.11 5.03
C GLY A 292 -29.73 8.63 4.07
N THR A 293 -29.44 7.62 3.24
CA THR A 293 -30.40 7.02 2.30
C THR A 293 -30.75 5.57 2.72
N ALA A 294 -31.65 4.92 2.00
CA ALA A 294 -31.94 3.50 2.20
C ALA A 294 -30.76 2.57 1.84
N HIS A 295 -29.63 3.12 1.40
CA HIS A 295 -28.44 2.42 0.91
C HIS A 295 -27.22 2.63 1.79
N GLU A 296 -27.39 2.97 3.07
CA GLU A 296 -26.27 3.15 4.03
C GLU A 296 -25.41 1.89 4.25
N ASP A 297 -25.99 0.71 4.07
CA ASP A 297 -25.29 -0.57 4.25
C ASP A 297 -24.56 -1.06 2.99
N VAL A 298 -24.37 -0.20 1.99
CA VAL A 298 -23.60 -0.52 0.79
C VAL A 298 -22.12 -0.68 1.17
N ALA A 299 -21.70 -1.93 1.35
CA ALA A 299 -20.32 -2.31 1.58
C ALA A 299 -19.73 -3.07 0.37
N ASP A 300 -20.59 -3.49 -0.57
CA ASP A 300 -20.19 -4.22 -1.77
C ASP A 300 -19.95 -3.26 -2.95
N ILE A 301 -18.81 -3.40 -3.60
CA ILE A 301 -18.40 -2.56 -4.74
C ILE A 301 -19.38 -2.74 -5.93
N GLY A 302 -19.93 -3.95 -6.09
CA GLY A 302 -20.90 -4.25 -7.14
C GLY A 302 -22.23 -3.53 -6.93
N ASP A 303 -22.73 -3.49 -5.70
CA ASP A 303 -23.96 -2.76 -5.34
C ASP A 303 -23.77 -1.25 -5.55
N ALA A 304 -22.62 -0.70 -5.14
CA ALA A 304 -22.29 0.71 -5.37
C ALA A 304 -22.32 1.06 -6.88
N TYR A 305 -21.73 0.23 -7.72
CA TYR A 305 -21.75 0.42 -9.17
C TYR A 305 -23.19 0.53 -9.73
N GLN A 306 -24.08 -0.38 -9.32
CA GLN A 306 -25.45 -0.39 -9.82
C GLN A 306 -26.23 0.85 -9.39
N LEU A 307 -25.94 1.39 -8.20
CA LEU A 307 -26.65 2.53 -7.62
C LEU A 307 -26.09 3.89 -8.08
N LEU A 308 -24.82 3.96 -8.48
CA LEU A 308 -24.17 5.23 -8.85
C LEU A 308 -24.86 5.94 -10.02
N SER A 309 -25.12 5.26 -11.14
CA SER A 309 -25.73 5.90 -12.31
C SER A 309 -27.15 6.42 -12.04
N PRO A 310 -28.06 5.66 -11.41
CA PRO A 310 -29.37 6.17 -11.02
C PRO A 310 -29.34 7.35 -10.06
N LEU A 311 -28.46 7.28 -9.05
CA LEU A 311 -28.39 8.31 -7.98
C LEU A 311 -27.70 9.61 -8.45
N LEU A 312 -26.67 9.50 -9.29
CA LEU A 312 -25.98 10.66 -9.87
C LEU A 312 -26.68 11.22 -11.11
N GLY A 313 -27.67 10.53 -11.64
CA GLY A 313 -28.43 10.98 -12.83
C GLY A 313 -27.61 10.95 -14.13
N THR A 314 -26.54 10.16 -14.21
CA THR A 314 -25.68 10.04 -15.40
C THR A 314 -25.26 8.59 -15.65
N GLY A 315 -25.50 8.09 -16.87
CA GLY A 315 -25.09 6.74 -17.23
C GLY A 315 -23.57 6.51 -17.32
N ALA A 316 -22.78 7.58 -17.29
CA ALA A 316 -21.31 7.48 -17.32
C ALA A 316 -20.70 7.16 -15.95
N ALA A 317 -21.37 7.46 -14.83
CA ALA A 317 -20.80 7.33 -13.49
C ALA A 317 -20.37 5.88 -13.18
N SER A 318 -21.26 4.92 -13.38
CA SER A 318 -20.92 3.50 -13.14
C SER A 318 -19.77 3.01 -14.03
N ALA A 319 -19.73 3.43 -15.31
CA ALA A 319 -18.64 3.03 -16.21
C ALA A 319 -17.29 3.62 -15.75
N LEU A 320 -17.26 4.89 -15.33
CA LEU A 320 -16.05 5.54 -14.79
C LEU A 320 -15.55 4.85 -13.53
N PHE A 321 -16.48 4.51 -12.62
CA PHE A 321 -16.18 3.76 -11.41
C PHE A 321 -15.54 2.40 -11.72
N ALA A 322 -16.12 1.61 -12.63
CA ALA A 322 -15.58 0.30 -12.98
C ALA A 322 -14.24 0.37 -13.74
N ILE A 323 -14.04 1.37 -14.60
CA ILE A 323 -12.74 1.62 -15.26
C ILE A 323 -11.68 1.98 -14.22
N ALA A 324 -12.00 2.86 -13.28
CA ALA A 324 -11.08 3.25 -12.23
C ALA A 324 -10.73 2.06 -11.32
N LEU A 325 -11.70 1.20 -10.97
CA LEU A 325 -11.47 -0.03 -10.22
C LEU A 325 -10.55 -1.02 -10.96
N LEU A 326 -10.76 -1.19 -12.27
CA LEU A 326 -9.89 -2.04 -13.08
C LEU A 326 -8.46 -1.49 -13.13
N CYS A 327 -8.30 -0.18 -13.33
CA CYS A 327 -7.00 0.49 -13.27
C CYS A 327 -6.32 0.30 -11.91
N SER A 328 -7.07 0.40 -10.82
CA SER A 328 -6.61 0.19 -9.45
C SER A 328 -6.09 -1.24 -9.25
N GLY A 329 -6.87 -2.25 -9.62
CA GLY A 329 -6.47 -3.66 -9.52
C GLY A 329 -5.23 -3.99 -10.36
N GLN A 330 -5.13 -3.48 -11.59
CA GLN A 330 -3.96 -3.68 -12.44
C GLN A 330 -2.70 -3.01 -11.86
N ASN A 331 -2.83 -1.82 -11.32
CA ASN A 331 -1.75 -1.11 -10.66
C ASN A 331 -1.24 -1.88 -9.43
N ALA A 332 -2.13 -2.30 -8.54
CA ALA A 332 -1.79 -3.01 -7.31
C ALA A 332 -1.05 -4.34 -7.61
N THR A 333 -1.46 -5.05 -8.66
CA THR A 333 -0.80 -6.27 -9.14
C THR A 333 0.69 -6.07 -9.46
N LEU A 334 1.07 -4.93 -10.06
CA LEU A 334 2.46 -4.61 -10.35
C LEU A 334 3.29 -4.51 -9.06
N THR A 335 2.79 -3.78 -8.07
CA THR A 335 3.50 -3.53 -6.81
C THR A 335 3.53 -4.75 -5.90
N GLY A 336 2.44 -5.51 -5.79
CA GLY A 336 2.36 -6.76 -5.05
C GLY A 336 3.37 -7.80 -5.55
N THR A 337 3.56 -7.88 -6.88
CA THR A 337 4.56 -8.76 -7.50
C THR A 337 5.98 -8.42 -7.05
N LEU A 338 6.35 -7.13 -7.13
CA LEU A 338 7.68 -6.64 -6.73
C LEU A 338 7.90 -6.80 -5.22
N ALA A 339 6.92 -6.39 -4.40
CA ALA A 339 7.00 -6.49 -2.94
C ALA A 339 7.25 -7.94 -2.49
N GLY A 340 6.50 -8.85 -3.06
CA GLY A 340 6.66 -10.24 -2.74
C GLY A 340 8.01 -10.82 -3.15
N GLN A 341 8.58 -10.45 -4.30
CA GLN A 341 9.91 -10.88 -4.70
C GLN A 341 10.97 -10.37 -3.71
N ILE A 342 10.89 -9.09 -3.33
CA ILE A 342 11.79 -8.45 -2.36
C ILE A 342 11.72 -9.17 -1.01
N VAL A 343 10.52 -9.44 -0.50
CA VAL A 343 10.30 -10.11 0.78
C VAL A 343 10.93 -11.50 0.79
N MET A 344 10.72 -12.29 -0.25
CA MET A 344 11.29 -13.63 -0.35
C MET A 344 12.84 -13.59 -0.51
N GLU A 345 13.36 -12.77 -1.39
CA GLU A 345 14.81 -12.64 -1.58
C GLU A 345 15.50 -12.03 -0.36
N GLY A 346 14.87 -11.03 0.28
CA GLY A 346 15.41 -10.34 1.44
C GLY A 346 15.46 -11.21 2.69
N PHE A 347 14.36 -11.86 3.08
CA PHE A 347 14.30 -12.66 4.30
C PHE A 347 15.01 -14.01 4.20
N ILE A 348 14.81 -14.77 3.13
CA ILE A 348 15.27 -16.15 3.04
C ILE A 348 16.30 -16.39 1.93
N SER A 349 16.72 -15.35 1.21
CA SER A 349 17.67 -15.42 0.09
C SER A 349 17.27 -16.42 -1.01
N LEU A 350 15.96 -16.68 -1.14
CA LEU A 350 15.43 -17.61 -2.13
C LEU A 350 15.05 -16.86 -3.40
N ARG A 351 15.68 -17.20 -4.50
CA ARG A 351 15.41 -16.63 -5.83
C ARG A 351 14.60 -17.61 -6.65
N ILE A 352 13.29 -17.40 -6.71
CA ILE A 352 12.38 -18.10 -7.60
C ILE A 352 12.09 -17.18 -8.79
N ARG A 353 11.87 -17.75 -9.96
CA ARG A 353 11.47 -16.98 -11.14
C ARG A 353 10.22 -16.15 -10.81
N PRO A 354 10.19 -14.84 -11.09
CA PRO A 354 9.09 -13.95 -10.66
C PRO A 354 7.70 -14.46 -11.07
N TRP A 355 7.58 -15.01 -12.28
CA TRP A 355 6.30 -15.56 -12.74
C TRP A 355 5.81 -16.74 -11.90
N LEU A 356 6.72 -17.66 -11.48
CA LEU A 356 6.35 -18.84 -10.69
C LEU A 356 5.91 -18.41 -9.29
N ARG A 357 6.63 -17.47 -8.68
CA ARG A 357 6.24 -16.92 -7.40
C ARG A 357 4.86 -16.27 -7.48
N ARG A 358 4.64 -15.40 -8.45
CA ARG A 358 3.35 -14.75 -8.66
C ARG A 358 2.23 -15.74 -8.87
N LEU A 359 2.46 -16.80 -9.65
CA LEU A 359 1.47 -17.84 -9.84
C LEU A 359 1.10 -18.53 -8.51
N ILE A 360 2.08 -18.81 -7.65
CA ILE A 360 1.84 -19.42 -6.33
C ILE A 360 1.00 -18.49 -5.45
N THR A 361 1.37 -17.20 -5.33
CA THR A 361 0.62 -16.24 -4.50
C THR A 361 -0.79 -16.03 -5.04
N ARG A 362 -0.95 -15.96 -6.37
CA ARG A 362 -2.28 -15.88 -6.99
C ARG A 362 -3.14 -17.10 -6.73
N LEU A 363 -2.58 -18.31 -6.77
CA LEU A 363 -3.34 -19.52 -6.43
C LEU A 363 -3.78 -19.50 -4.96
N VAL A 364 -2.93 -19.03 -4.05
CA VAL A 364 -3.28 -18.86 -2.63
C VAL A 364 -4.41 -17.85 -2.44
N ALA A 365 -4.46 -16.77 -3.24
CA ALA A 365 -5.52 -15.77 -3.19
C ALA A 365 -6.81 -16.24 -3.88
N ILE A 366 -6.69 -16.94 -5.02
CA ILE A 366 -7.83 -17.40 -5.83
C ILE A 366 -8.67 -18.43 -5.07
N VAL A 367 -8.05 -19.34 -4.32
CA VAL A 367 -8.77 -20.42 -3.62
C VAL A 367 -9.77 -19.88 -2.60
N PRO A 368 -9.39 -19.00 -1.64
CA PRO A 368 -10.35 -18.38 -0.73
C PRO A 368 -11.42 -17.55 -1.46
N ALA A 369 -11.03 -16.80 -2.51
CA ALA A 369 -11.97 -16.01 -3.30
C ALA A 369 -13.07 -16.89 -3.91
N ILE A 370 -12.70 -17.99 -4.57
CA ILE A 370 -13.67 -18.92 -5.15
C ILE A 370 -14.56 -19.57 -4.08
N ILE A 371 -13.99 -19.96 -2.93
CA ILE A 371 -14.75 -20.55 -1.82
C ILE A 371 -15.80 -19.55 -1.33
N VAL A 372 -15.44 -18.29 -1.12
CA VAL A 372 -16.38 -17.26 -0.63
C VAL A 372 -17.45 -16.97 -1.68
N ILE A 373 -17.08 -16.83 -2.96
CA ILE A 373 -18.05 -16.62 -4.04
C ILE A 373 -19.03 -17.81 -4.14
N TYR A 374 -18.54 -19.04 -3.94
CA TYR A 374 -19.39 -20.23 -4.00
C TYR A 374 -20.34 -20.34 -2.81
N LEU A 375 -19.88 -20.01 -1.58
CA LEU A 375 -20.66 -20.17 -0.35
C LEU A 375 -21.61 -18.99 -0.09
N TYR A 376 -21.17 -17.78 -0.37
CA TYR A 376 -21.88 -16.53 0.00
C TYR A 376 -22.36 -15.73 -1.21
N GLY A 377 -22.03 -16.17 -2.43
CA GLY A 377 -22.31 -15.45 -3.66
C GLY A 377 -21.50 -14.14 -3.78
N GLU A 378 -21.97 -13.25 -4.63
CA GLU A 378 -21.30 -11.97 -4.90
C GLU A 378 -21.28 -11.04 -3.68
N ARG A 379 -22.31 -11.12 -2.81
CA ARG A 379 -22.45 -10.27 -1.60
C ARG A 379 -21.41 -10.52 -0.52
N GLY A 380 -20.68 -11.65 -0.56
CA GLY A 380 -19.60 -11.94 0.39
C GLY A 380 -18.26 -11.28 0.03
N THR A 381 -18.13 -10.76 -1.18
CA THR A 381 -16.84 -10.26 -1.69
C THR A 381 -16.37 -8.99 -1.02
N GLY A 382 -17.27 -8.05 -0.73
CA GLY A 382 -16.94 -6.81 -0.03
C GLY A 382 -16.41 -7.07 1.39
N SER A 383 -17.11 -7.91 2.16
CA SER A 383 -16.68 -8.31 3.52
C SER A 383 -15.33 -9.03 3.50
N LEU A 384 -15.06 -9.88 2.50
CA LEU A 384 -13.80 -10.57 2.34
C LEU A 384 -12.65 -9.59 2.05
N ILE A 385 -12.87 -8.60 1.20
CA ILE A 385 -11.89 -7.55 0.91
C ILE A 385 -11.60 -6.75 2.19
N ILE A 386 -12.62 -6.31 2.93
CA ILE A 386 -12.43 -5.54 4.19
C ILE A 386 -11.67 -6.39 5.23
N LEU A 387 -12.02 -7.66 5.40
CA LEU A 387 -11.31 -8.57 6.30
C LEU A 387 -9.82 -8.70 5.91
N SER A 388 -9.52 -8.77 4.62
CA SER A 388 -8.12 -8.84 4.16
C SER A 388 -7.31 -7.62 4.60
N GLN A 389 -7.93 -6.42 4.66
CA GLN A 389 -7.26 -5.20 5.13
C GLN A 389 -7.02 -5.21 6.66
N VAL A 390 -7.91 -5.85 7.43
CA VAL A 390 -7.66 -6.10 8.86
C VAL A 390 -6.43 -7.00 9.05
N VAL A 391 -6.29 -8.05 8.24
CA VAL A 391 -5.10 -8.92 8.28
C VAL A 391 -3.83 -8.13 7.98
N LEU A 392 -3.85 -7.21 7.01
CA LEU A 392 -2.72 -6.31 6.74
C LEU A 392 -2.40 -5.43 7.95
N SER A 393 -3.42 -4.85 8.60
CA SER A 393 -3.25 -4.02 9.78
C SER A 393 -2.62 -4.80 10.94
N LEU A 394 -3.07 -6.04 11.19
CA LEU A 394 -2.51 -6.90 12.24
C LEU A 394 -1.03 -7.25 12.02
N GLN A 395 -0.59 -7.33 10.77
CA GLN A 395 0.82 -7.58 10.43
C GLN A 395 1.69 -6.31 10.52
N LEU A 396 1.10 -5.14 10.40
CA LEU A 396 1.80 -3.87 10.29
C LEU A 396 2.81 -3.59 11.43
N PRO A 397 2.53 -3.85 12.73
CA PRO A 397 3.50 -3.69 13.81
C PRO A 397 4.82 -4.44 13.56
N PHE A 398 4.76 -5.63 12.96
CA PHE A 398 5.93 -6.49 12.70
C PHE A 398 6.84 -5.95 11.58
N ALA A 399 6.37 -5.01 10.77
CA ALA A 399 7.19 -4.26 9.83
C ALA A 399 7.65 -2.91 10.40
N VAL A 400 6.77 -2.20 11.13
CA VAL A 400 7.02 -0.84 11.62
C VAL A 400 8.04 -0.84 12.76
N PHE A 401 7.92 -1.74 13.75
CA PHE A 401 8.89 -1.79 14.86
C PHE A 401 10.32 -2.01 14.39
N PRO A 402 10.63 -3.02 13.55
CA PRO A 402 11.98 -3.18 13.01
C PRO A 402 12.46 -1.94 12.23
N LEU A 403 11.60 -1.35 11.39
CA LEU A 403 11.94 -0.16 10.61
C LEU A 403 12.36 1.01 11.51
N VAL A 404 11.57 1.31 12.55
CA VAL A 404 11.85 2.41 13.50
C VAL A 404 13.12 2.11 14.30
N MET A 405 13.28 0.87 14.76
CA MET A 405 14.50 0.45 15.50
C MET A 405 15.75 0.61 14.64
N PHE A 406 15.73 0.15 13.38
CA PHE A 406 16.91 0.21 12.52
C PHE A 406 17.26 1.64 12.12
N THR A 407 16.27 2.46 11.78
CA THR A 407 16.50 3.87 11.37
C THR A 407 16.88 4.78 12.54
N SER A 408 16.64 4.34 13.77
CA SER A 408 17.06 5.04 14.99
C SER A 408 18.43 4.63 15.52
N ASP A 409 19.02 3.53 15.00
CA ASP A 409 20.29 2.97 15.47
C ASP A 409 21.49 3.64 14.80
N PRO A 410 22.33 4.39 15.55
CA PRO A 410 23.54 5.03 15.01
C PRO A 410 24.57 4.03 14.46
N HIS A 411 24.62 2.82 14.99
CA HIS A 411 25.58 1.81 14.53
C HIS A 411 25.20 1.26 13.14
N LYS A 412 23.90 1.25 12.82
CA LYS A 412 23.37 0.79 11.53
C LYS A 412 23.33 1.89 10.48
N MET A 413 22.91 3.08 10.88
CA MET A 413 22.64 4.20 9.98
C MET A 413 23.81 5.18 9.85
N GLY A 414 24.79 5.15 10.77
CA GLY A 414 25.89 6.09 10.79
C GLY A 414 25.44 7.54 10.83
N ALA A 415 25.91 8.35 9.90
CA ALA A 415 25.52 9.76 9.79
C ALA A 415 24.07 9.99 9.28
N PHE A 416 23.41 8.94 8.83
CA PHE A 416 22.04 9.02 8.28
C PHE A 416 20.96 8.58 9.27
N VAL A 417 21.25 8.53 10.57
CA VAL A 417 20.23 8.29 11.61
C VAL A 417 19.07 9.25 11.43
N ALA A 418 17.84 8.75 11.63
CA ALA A 418 16.66 9.58 11.58
C ALA A 418 16.74 10.73 12.61
N PRO A 419 16.32 11.95 12.28
CA PRO A 419 16.29 13.05 13.26
C PRO A 419 15.41 12.70 14.46
N ARG A 420 15.72 13.20 15.63
CA ARG A 420 15.02 12.88 16.89
C ARG A 420 13.50 13.09 16.82
N TRP A 421 13.04 14.16 16.18
CA TRP A 421 11.61 14.42 16.01
C TRP A 421 10.91 13.34 15.17
N MET A 422 11.60 12.88 14.10
CA MET A 422 11.09 11.81 13.24
C MET A 422 11.06 10.47 13.97
N GLN A 423 12.09 10.17 14.79
CA GLN A 423 12.11 8.99 15.65
C GLN A 423 10.94 9.01 16.64
N ALA A 424 10.74 10.15 17.35
CA ALA A 424 9.65 10.29 18.33
C ALA A 424 8.28 10.08 17.67
N LEU A 425 8.02 10.72 16.52
CA LEU A 425 6.76 10.51 15.79
C LEU A 425 6.60 9.08 15.29
N ALA A 426 7.67 8.44 14.81
CA ALA A 426 7.62 7.06 14.33
C ALA A 426 7.33 6.06 15.46
N TRP A 427 7.89 6.29 16.65
CA TRP A 427 7.56 5.49 17.85
C TRP A 427 6.11 5.70 18.30
N ILE A 428 5.59 6.95 18.26
CA ILE A 428 4.17 7.22 18.54
C ILE A 428 3.30 6.45 17.54
N VAL A 429 3.60 6.52 16.25
CA VAL A 429 2.87 5.80 15.20
C VAL A 429 2.92 4.29 15.44
N ALA A 430 4.10 3.72 15.73
CA ALA A 430 4.25 2.29 16.01
C ALA A 430 3.39 1.83 17.21
N VAL A 431 3.37 2.62 18.29
CA VAL A 431 2.57 2.33 19.49
C VAL A 431 1.08 2.49 19.20
N VAL A 432 0.66 3.55 18.50
CA VAL A 432 -0.75 3.75 18.12
C VAL A 432 -1.26 2.58 17.27
N ILE A 433 -0.52 2.17 16.25
CA ILE A 433 -0.88 1.02 15.41
C ILE A 433 -1.02 -0.25 16.26
N LEU A 434 -0.07 -0.52 17.14
CA LEU A 434 -0.11 -1.70 18.00
C LEU A 434 -1.32 -1.67 18.94
N VAL A 435 -1.58 -0.54 19.61
CA VAL A 435 -2.70 -0.38 20.55
C VAL A 435 -4.04 -0.55 19.84
N LEU A 436 -4.23 0.07 18.67
CA LEU A 436 -5.47 -0.06 17.89
C LEU A 436 -5.73 -1.51 17.48
N ASN A 437 -4.70 -2.22 17.02
CA ASN A 437 -4.83 -3.63 16.64
C ASN A 437 -5.13 -4.53 17.84
N LEU A 438 -4.48 -4.31 19.00
CA LEU A 438 -4.77 -5.05 20.22
C LEU A 438 -6.18 -4.76 20.74
N TRP A 439 -6.64 -3.51 20.63
CA TRP A 439 -7.99 -3.12 21.01
C TRP A 439 -9.05 -3.78 20.12
N LEU A 440 -8.80 -3.85 18.82
CA LEU A 440 -9.68 -4.58 17.90
C LEU A 440 -9.75 -6.06 18.27
N LEU A 441 -8.60 -6.71 18.47
CA LEU A 441 -8.56 -8.13 18.88
C LEU A 441 -9.31 -8.35 20.20
N TYR A 442 -9.14 -7.46 21.17
CA TYR A 442 -9.87 -7.53 22.44
C TYR A 442 -11.39 -7.45 22.22
N GLN A 443 -11.87 -6.50 21.42
CA GLN A 443 -13.29 -6.37 21.09
C GLN A 443 -13.84 -7.59 20.37
N MET A 444 -13.10 -8.17 19.42
CA MET A 444 -13.51 -9.39 18.73
C MET A 444 -13.61 -10.61 19.66
N LEU A 445 -12.71 -10.71 20.64
CA LEU A 445 -12.68 -11.84 21.60
C LEU A 445 -13.73 -11.70 22.70
N VAL A 446 -13.95 -10.50 23.23
CA VAL A 446 -14.84 -10.24 24.38
C VAL A 446 -16.26 -9.90 23.92
N GLY A 447 -16.40 -9.20 22.80
CA GLY A 447 -17.69 -8.77 22.28
C GLY A 447 -18.51 -9.87 21.58
N GLY A 448 -17.98 -11.08 21.45
CA GLY A 448 -18.62 -12.22 20.79
C GLY A 448 -19.09 -11.88 19.38
N ALA A 449 -18.20 -12.02 18.40
CA ALA A 449 -18.51 -12.10 16.97
C ALA A 449 -19.72 -11.22 16.53
N ALA A 450 -19.53 -9.92 16.51
CA ALA A 450 -20.34 -9.02 15.69
C ALA A 450 -19.61 -8.89 14.35
N ALA A 451 -19.66 -9.96 13.56
CA ALA A 451 -19.28 -9.98 12.16
C ALA A 451 -20.44 -10.55 11.36
#